data_dc1b2ae22f1e03f43f8bf1da7f54f108
#
_entry.id   dc1b2ae22f1e03f43f8bf1da7f54f108
#
_cell.length_a   1.000
_cell.length_b   1.000
_cell.length_c   1.000
_cell.angle_alpha   90.00
_cell.angle_beta   90.00
_cell.angle_gamma   90.00
#
_symmetry.space_group_name_H-M   'P 1'
#
loop_
_entity.id
_entity.type
_entity.pdbx_description
1 polymer ?
#
loop_
_entity_poly.entity_id
_entity_poly.type
_entity_poly.pdbx_seq_one_letter_code
_entity_poly.pdbx_strand_id
1 'polypeptide(L)'
;MKTQRTTNLTQEEPTFQEFLKFIAKTQIYDEHWKPYYIECAPCEIDYQYILKMESLDKEQVYFATKFNLLQFLPDTTNRNPVGRTQLETAKEYYSQISKQLLQEVYELYEFDFRLFDYSPEQYFDFTKDGG
;
A
#
# COMPACT_ATOMS: atom_id res chain seq x y z
N MET A 1 -8.70 20.77 -6.52
CA MET A 1 -10.16 20.81 -6.68
C MET A 1 -10.79 20.48 -5.32
N LYS A 2 -11.51 21.44 -4.72
CA LYS A 2 -12.25 21.19 -3.49
C LYS A 2 -13.45 20.32 -3.84
N THR A 3 -13.44 19.06 -3.42
CA THR A 3 -14.63 18.20 -3.52
C THR A 3 -15.63 18.69 -2.48
N GLN A 4 -16.57 19.52 -2.93
CA GLN A 4 -17.73 19.87 -2.10
C GLN A 4 -18.60 18.64 -1.95
N ARG A 5 -18.78 18.20 -0.69
CA ARG A 5 -19.80 17.20 -0.36
C ARG A 5 -21.17 17.71 -0.78
N THR A 6 -21.77 17.06 -1.74
CA THR A 6 -23.20 17.19 -2.01
C THR A 6 -23.92 16.20 -1.12
N THR A 7 -24.68 16.72 -0.16
CA THR A 7 -25.53 15.97 0.77
C THR A 7 -26.66 15.27 0.02
N ASN A 8 -26.49 13.97 -0.22
CA ASN A 8 -27.61 13.05 -0.42
C ASN A 8 -27.36 11.84 0.49
N LEU A 9 -28.36 11.45 1.23
CA LEU A 9 -28.42 10.38 2.24
C LEU A 9 -28.15 8.98 1.65
N THR A 10 -26.95 8.78 1.13
CA THR A 10 -26.37 7.48 0.82
C THR A 10 -25.04 7.45 1.56
N GLN A 11 -24.81 6.38 2.27
CA GLN A 11 -23.66 6.03 3.08
C GLN A 11 -22.38 6.76 2.62
N GLU A 12 -22.00 7.84 3.33
CA GLU A 12 -20.82 8.63 2.97
C GLU A 12 -19.58 7.77 3.14
N GLU A 13 -18.84 7.59 2.06
CA GLU A 13 -17.54 6.91 2.11
C GLU A 13 -16.59 7.67 3.05
N PRO A 14 -15.83 6.98 3.92
CA PRO A 14 -14.89 7.63 4.81
C PRO A 14 -13.78 8.34 4.01
N THR A 15 -13.31 9.46 4.50
CA THR A 15 -12.12 10.12 3.99
C THR A 15 -10.88 9.29 4.33
N PHE A 16 -9.78 9.48 3.60
CA PHE A 16 -8.51 8.82 3.89
C PHE A 16 -8.05 9.03 5.34
N GLN A 17 -8.18 10.26 5.87
CA GLN A 17 -7.86 10.56 7.26
C GLN A 17 -8.74 9.81 8.26
N GLU A 18 -10.05 9.72 8.02
CA GLU A 18 -10.97 8.97 8.87
C GLU A 18 -10.66 7.49 8.87
N PHE A 19 -10.34 6.94 7.71
CA PHE A 19 -9.92 5.55 7.56
C PHE A 19 -8.63 5.25 8.34
N LEU A 20 -7.60 6.10 8.22
CA LEU A 20 -6.36 5.92 8.96
C LEU A 20 -6.55 6.04 10.48
N LYS A 21 -7.39 6.99 10.94
CA LYS A 21 -7.76 7.10 12.36
C LYS A 21 -8.50 5.86 12.87
N PHE A 22 -9.36 5.28 12.04
CA PHE A 22 -10.04 4.04 12.37
C PHE A 22 -9.03 2.91 12.58
N ILE A 23 -8.11 2.70 11.64
CA ILE A 23 -7.09 1.64 11.75
C ILE A 23 -6.20 1.87 12.98
N ALA A 24 -5.65 3.07 13.15
CA ALA A 24 -4.77 3.41 14.26
C ALA A 24 -5.43 3.17 15.63
N LYS A 25 -6.71 3.54 15.75
CA LYS A 25 -7.43 3.43 17.02
C LYS A 25 -7.93 2.03 17.34
N THR A 26 -8.44 1.31 16.32
CA THR A 26 -9.15 0.05 16.55
C THR A 26 -8.27 -1.17 16.36
N GLN A 27 -7.24 -1.06 15.52
CA GLN A 27 -6.41 -2.19 15.06
C GLN A 27 -7.25 -3.35 14.49
N ILE A 28 -8.45 -3.03 13.99
CA ILE A 28 -9.29 -3.99 13.29
C ILE A 28 -8.81 -4.08 11.86
N TYR A 29 -8.37 -5.26 11.47
CA TYR A 29 -7.87 -5.55 10.14
C TYR A 29 -8.90 -6.34 9.34
N ASP A 30 -8.88 -6.07 8.05
CA ASP A 30 -9.56 -6.84 7.02
C ASP A 30 -8.50 -7.30 6.01
N GLU A 31 -8.80 -8.22 5.13
CA GLU A 31 -7.84 -8.79 4.17
C GLU A 31 -7.17 -7.76 3.25
N HIS A 32 -7.75 -6.54 3.10
CA HIS A 32 -7.23 -5.50 2.24
C HIS A 32 -6.18 -4.59 2.89
N TRP A 33 -6.15 -4.52 4.25
CA TRP A 33 -5.20 -3.68 4.99
C TRP A 33 -4.58 -4.38 6.21
N LYS A 34 -4.64 -5.69 6.25
CA LYS A 34 -3.96 -6.48 7.26
C LYS A 34 -2.45 -6.49 6.97
N PRO A 35 -1.59 -6.29 7.98
CA PRO A 35 -0.16 -6.39 7.77
C PRO A 35 0.25 -7.72 7.15
N TYR A 36 1.14 -7.68 6.17
CA TYR A 36 1.58 -8.87 5.45
C TYR A 36 2.29 -9.88 6.33
N TYR A 37 3.00 -9.43 7.38
CA TYR A 37 3.65 -10.36 8.31
C TYR A 37 2.63 -11.24 9.05
N ILE A 38 1.40 -10.76 9.24
CA ILE A 38 0.30 -11.54 9.82
C ILE A 38 -0.36 -12.41 8.75
N GLU A 39 -0.67 -11.82 7.59
CA GLU A 39 -1.43 -12.51 6.53
C GLU A 39 -0.61 -13.58 5.83
N CYS A 40 0.64 -13.28 5.50
CA CYS A 40 1.52 -14.17 4.74
C CYS A 40 2.43 -15.02 5.62
N ALA A 41 2.49 -14.75 6.93
CA ALA A 41 3.31 -15.48 7.91
C ALA A 41 4.75 -15.77 7.42
N PRO A 42 5.52 -14.75 6.97
CA PRO A 42 6.85 -14.98 6.39
C PRO A 42 7.88 -15.51 7.39
N CYS A 43 7.58 -15.46 8.68
CA CYS A 43 8.41 -16.08 9.72
C CYS A 43 8.12 -17.58 9.91
N GLU A 44 7.01 -18.07 9.38
CA GLU A 44 6.59 -19.47 9.48
C GLU A 44 6.73 -20.21 8.14
N ILE A 45 6.61 -19.47 7.03
CA ILE A 45 6.69 -20.00 5.67
C ILE A 45 8.00 -19.54 5.05
N ASP A 46 8.81 -20.49 4.61
CA ASP A 46 10.06 -20.21 3.90
C ASP A 46 9.79 -19.83 2.43
N TYR A 47 9.54 -18.55 2.19
CA TYR A 47 9.37 -18.01 0.85
C TYR A 47 10.72 -17.88 0.17
N GLN A 48 10.98 -18.65 -0.86
CA GLN A 48 12.21 -18.58 -1.65
C GLN A 48 12.27 -17.34 -2.55
N TYR A 49 11.12 -16.78 -2.90
CA TYR A 49 10.99 -15.61 -3.76
C TYR A 49 9.86 -14.72 -3.26
N ILE A 50 10.15 -13.45 -3.09
CA ILE A 50 9.19 -12.39 -2.77
C ILE A 50 9.33 -11.33 -3.84
N LEU A 51 8.28 -11.10 -4.61
CA LEU A 51 8.27 -10.11 -5.69
C LEU A 51 7.60 -8.83 -5.19
N LYS A 52 8.19 -7.68 -5.50
CA LYS A 52 7.63 -6.37 -5.13
C LYS A 52 6.76 -5.81 -6.24
N MET A 53 5.63 -5.20 -5.86
CA MET A 53 4.70 -4.60 -6.84
C MET A 53 5.34 -3.51 -7.69
N GLU A 54 6.28 -2.76 -7.11
CA GLU A 54 6.99 -1.65 -7.76
C GLU A 54 7.86 -2.12 -8.92
N SER A 55 8.43 -3.30 -8.82
CA SER A 55 9.31 -3.92 -9.80
C SER A 55 8.74 -5.18 -10.47
N LEU A 56 7.46 -5.48 -10.18
CA LEU A 56 6.84 -6.75 -10.57
C LEU A 56 6.97 -7.07 -12.07
N ASP A 57 6.86 -6.08 -12.96
CA ASP A 57 6.96 -6.30 -14.41
C ASP A 57 8.32 -6.90 -14.81
N LYS A 58 9.39 -6.50 -14.14
CA LYS A 58 10.75 -7.03 -14.39
C LYS A 58 10.99 -8.33 -13.65
N GLU A 59 10.60 -8.37 -12.38
CA GLU A 59 10.86 -9.52 -11.51
C GLU A 59 10.09 -10.75 -11.94
N GLN A 60 8.83 -10.60 -12.36
CA GLN A 60 8.02 -11.71 -12.86
C GLN A 60 8.61 -12.33 -14.16
N VAL A 61 9.16 -11.50 -15.06
CA VAL A 61 9.82 -11.99 -16.28
C VAL A 61 11.08 -12.78 -15.92
N TYR A 62 11.89 -12.26 -15.00
CA TYR A 62 13.06 -12.97 -14.51
C TYR A 62 12.68 -14.31 -13.87
N PHE A 63 11.69 -14.30 -12.99
CA PHE A 63 11.17 -15.50 -12.31
C PHE A 63 10.65 -16.52 -13.33
N ALA A 64 9.79 -16.09 -14.25
CA ALA A 64 9.22 -16.96 -15.27
C ALA A 64 10.26 -17.53 -16.22
N THR A 65 11.29 -16.77 -16.57
CA THR A 65 12.43 -17.25 -17.37
C THR A 65 13.19 -18.33 -16.62
N LYS A 66 13.49 -18.10 -15.35
CA LYS A 66 14.25 -19.04 -14.51
C LYS A 66 13.57 -20.40 -14.37
N PHE A 67 12.23 -20.42 -14.33
CA PHE A 67 11.43 -21.62 -14.14
C PHE A 67 10.75 -22.14 -15.42
N ASN A 68 11.09 -21.61 -16.60
CA ASN A 68 10.46 -21.94 -17.89
C ASN A 68 8.92 -21.72 -17.91
N LEU A 69 8.47 -20.65 -17.26
CA LEU A 69 7.05 -20.32 -17.11
C LEU A 69 6.62 -19.13 -17.98
N LEU A 70 7.46 -18.64 -18.89
CA LEU A 70 7.17 -17.45 -19.72
C LEU A 70 5.84 -17.55 -20.47
N GLN A 71 5.49 -18.74 -20.93
CA GLN A 71 4.24 -19.00 -21.67
C GLN A 71 2.98 -18.80 -20.82
N PHE A 72 3.10 -18.77 -19.50
CA PHE A 72 2.00 -18.57 -18.58
C PHE A 72 1.90 -17.13 -18.08
N LEU A 73 2.84 -16.26 -18.43
CA LEU A 73 2.72 -14.86 -18.09
C LEU A 73 1.55 -14.24 -18.90
N PRO A 74 0.70 -13.46 -18.23
CA PRO A 74 -0.33 -12.73 -18.92
C PRO A 74 0.29 -11.74 -19.90
N ASP A 75 -0.35 -11.52 -21.04
CA ASP A 75 0.05 -10.49 -21.98
C ASP A 75 0.00 -9.11 -21.28
N THR A 76 1.18 -8.50 -21.14
CA THR A 76 1.33 -7.24 -20.41
C THR A 76 0.83 -6.03 -21.21
N THR A 77 0.53 -6.19 -22.51
CA THR A 77 0.03 -5.11 -23.37
C THR A 77 -1.34 -4.60 -22.94
N ASN A 78 -2.11 -5.40 -22.23
CA ASN A 78 -3.45 -5.07 -21.72
C ASN A 78 -3.49 -4.80 -20.20
N ARG A 79 -2.35 -4.65 -19.54
CA ARG A 79 -2.37 -4.25 -18.13
C ARG A 79 -2.88 -2.83 -18.02
N ASN A 80 -4.12 -2.75 -17.57
CA ASN A 80 -4.71 -1.49 -17.18
C ASN A 80 -3.83 -0.87 -16.09
N PRO A 81 -3.21 0.30 -16.29
CA PRO A 81 -2.44 0.97 -15.24
C PRO A 81 -3.33 1.43 -14.07
N VAL A 82 -4.64 1.21 -14.17
CA VAL A 82 -5.63 1.44 -13.12
C VAL A 82 -5.42 0.42 -12.02
N GLY A 83 -4.67 0.79 -11.01
CA GLY A 83 -4.39 -0.06 -9.83
C GLY A 83 -3.02 0.19 -9.19
N ARG A 84 -2.10 0.83 -9.89
CA ARG A 84 -0.88 1.35 -9.27
C ARG A 84 -1.15 2.76 -8.77
N THR A 85 -1.16 2.92 -7.46
CA THR A 85 -1.14 4.27 -6.88
C THR A 85 0.12 4.96 -7.34
N GLN A 86 -0.03 6.00 -8.15
CA GLN A 86 1.10 6.82 -8.57
C GLN A 86 1.59 7.64 -7.38
N LEU A 87 2.87 7.92 -7.33
CA LEU A 87 3.49 8.68 -6.25
C LEU A 87 2.79 10.04 -6.02
N GLU A 88 2.38 10.70 -7.11
CA GLU A 88 1.63 11.97 -7.05
C GLU A 88 0.27 11.81 -6.34
N THR A 89 -0.44 10.72 -6.62
CA THR A 89 -1.70 10.42 -5.94
C THR A 89 -1.45 10.14 -4.46
N ALA A 90 -0.43 9.36 -4.13
CA ALA A 90 -0.05 9.12 -2.74
C ALA A 90 0.24 10.45 -2.03
N LYS A 91 1.05 11.33 -2.62
CA LYS A 91 1.36 12.65 -2.08
C LYS A 91 0.12 13.49 -1.81
N GLU A 92 -0.87 13.47 -2.70
CA GLU A 92 -2.14 14.18 -2.53
C GLU A 92 -2.89 13.70 -1.26
N TYR A 93 -2.95 12.38 -1.03
CA TYR A 93 -3.62 11.83 0.15
C TYR A 93 -2.83 12.06 1.44
N TYR A 94 -1.52 11.83 1.43
CA TYR A 94 -0.68 11.98 2.62
C TYR A 94 -0.54 13.44 3.05
N SER A 95 -0.61 14.41 2.12
CA SER A 95 -0.60 15.84 2.45
C SER A 95 -1.82 16.32 3.28
N GLN A 96 -2.85 15.47 3.40
CA GLN A 96 -4.06 15.78 4.18
C GLN A 96 -3.97 15.33 5.64
N ILE A 97 -2.98 14.52 5.99
CA ILE A 97 -2.83 13.95 7.33
C ILE A 97 -1.65 14.55 8.08
N SER A 98 -1.66 14.43 9.40
CA SER A 98 -0.54 14.86 10.24
C SER A 98 0.55 13.79 10.29
N LYS A 99 1.78 14.22 10.53
CA LYS A 99 2.92 13.34 10.78
C LYS A 99 2.66 12.39 11.96
N GLN A 100 1.99 12.89 13.00
CA GLN A 100 1.62 12.07 14.15
C GLN A 100 0.68 10.90 13.76
N LEU A 101 -0.37 11.19 12.99
CA LEU A 101 -1.28 10.12 12.54
C LEU A 101 -0.56 9.10 11.65
N LEU A 102 0.32 9.56 10.77
CA LEU A 102 1.13 8.66 9.96
C LEU A 102 2.04 7.78 10.82
N GLN A 103 2.64 8.34 11.89
CA GLN A 103 3.47 7.59 12.82
C GLN A 103 2.66 6.48 13.53
N GLU A 104 1.47 6.81 14.02
CA GLU A 104 0.58 5.84 14.66
C GLU A 104 0.22 4.67 13.72
N VAL A 105 -0.04 4.97 12.45
CA VAL A 105 -0.30 3.95 11.44
C VAL A 105 0.97 3.16 11.09
N TYR A 106 2.11 3.84 10.90
CA TYR A 106 3.38 3.19 10.60
C TYR A 106 3.76 2.13 11.63
N GLU A 107 3.56 2.41 12.93
CA GLU A 107 3.85 1.47 14.02
C GLU A 107 3.10 0.14 13.87
N LEU A 108 1.92 0.13 13.26
CA LEU A 108 1.16 -1.09 12.98
C LEU A 108 1.77 -1.94 11.86
N TYR A 109 2.47 -1.30 10.93
CA TYR A 109 3.05 -1.94 9.74
C TYR A 109 4.59 -1.97 9.77
N GLU A 110 5.22 -1.53 10.86
CA GLU A 110 6.68 -1.43 10.96
C GLU A 110 7.39 -2.74 10.58
N PHE A 111 6.83 -3.87 11.00
CA PHE A 111 7.39 -5.18 10.66
C PHE A 111 7.38 -5.44 9.16
N ASP A 112 6.33 -5.05 8.45
CA ASP A 112 6.26 -5.20 6.99
C ASP A 112 7.35 -4.35 6.32
N PHE A 113 7.52 -3.10 6.75
CA PHE A 113 8.58 -2.24 6.24
C PHE A 113 9.96 -2.86 6.42
N ARG A 114 10.23 -3.41 7.59
CA ARG A 114 11.52 -4.04 7.91
C ARG A 114 11.72 -5.37 7.20
N LEU A 115 10.70 -6.22 7.15
CA LEU A 115 10.79 -7.55 6.53
C LEU A 115 10.95 -7.47 5.00
N PHE A 116 10.29 -6.50 4.38
CA PHE A 116 10.27 -6.37 2.93
C PHE A 116 11.14 -5.23 2.40
N ASP A 117 11.99 -4.66 3.26
CA ASP A 117 12.96 -3.60 2.91
C ASP A 117 12.29 -2.40 2.22
N TYR A 118 11.24 -1.86 2.87
CA TYR A 118 10.58 -0.62 2.50
C TYR A 118 11.02 0.53 3.41
N SER A 119 11.05 1.75 2.86
CA SER A 119 11.33 2.98 3.59
C SER A 119 10.07 3.85 3.69
N PRO A 120 9.71 4.33 4.88
CA PRO A 120 8.56 5.20 5.07
C PRO A 120 8.88 6.70 4.87
N GLU A 121 10.16 7.09 4.80
CA GLU A 121 10.62 8.49 4.94
C GLU A 121 9.90 9.43 3.96
N GLN A 122 9.82 9.05 2.67
CA GLN A 122 9.18 9.90 1.66
C GLN A 122 7.71 10.21 1.99
N TYR A 123 7.00 9.29 2.65
CA TYR A 123 5.60 9.51 3.02
C TYR A 123 5.44 10.45 4.21
N PHE A 124 6.41 10.45 5.13
CA PHE A 124 6.50 11.44 6.20
C PHE A 124 6.75 12.85 5.66
N ASP A 125 7.56 12.98 4.62
CA ASP A 125 7.81 14.26 3.94
C ASP A 125 6.55 14.81 3.24
N PHE A 126 5.62 13.95 2.86
CA PHE A 126 4.36 14.34 2.21
C PHE A 126 3.32 14.86 3.19
N THR A 127 3.43 14.59 4.49
CA THR A 127 2.44 15.04 5.48
C THR A 127 2.35 16.56 5.53
N LYS A 128 1.20 17.09 5.94
CA LYS A 128 0.92 18.54 6.00
C LYS A 128 1.88 19.33 6.91
N ASP A 129 2.54 18.65 7.83
CA ASP A 129 3.52 19.17 8.81
C ASP A 129 4.91 18.51 8.65
N GLY A 130 5.16 17.91 7.50
CA GLY A 130 6.41 17.18 7.19
C GLY A 130 7.49 18.03 6.53
N GLY A 131 7.22 19.30 6.26
CA GLY A 131 8.17 20.23 5.65
C GLY A 131 8.97 21.02 6.66
#